data_e3724158510d5031bafa0bb7684c8f29
#
_entry.id   e3724158510d5031bafa0bb7684c8f29
#
_cell.length_a   1.000
_cell.length_b   1.000
_cell.length_c   1.000
_cell.angle_alpha   90.00
_cell.angle_beta   90.00
_cell.angle_gamma   90.00
#
_symmetry.space_group_name_H-M   'P 1'
#
loop_
_entity.id
_entity.type
_entity.pdbx_description
1 polymer ?
#
loop_
_entity_poly.entity_id
_entity_poly.type
_entity_poly.pdbx_seq_one_letter_code
_entity_poly.pdbx_strand_id
1 'polypeptide(L)'
;ILALEYLRKHSDQTIEVSDQAASQPKVHLGMQKGEVFYIKDLLYSLMLESHNDSAVAVAEHIGGSVEEFAEKMNRKAREIGCKNVCFVTPNGLDVADADGNEHSASAADMARIMRYCAFQSPCHETFLEITRTASRTIQDESGNRSFYLANHNALLSQCAEVLSGKTGFTGKAGYCYVAALKKEGKAFTVALLGCGWPPHKTYKWADMRKLDQYAFDTYNWYDIFDREKTFPEVEVRRGVKGTTALTLNLPSEKQTFLMLLRADEKPDIRYEYPTELEAPVHEGQEVGQAS
;
A
#
# COMPACT_ATOMS: atom_id res chain seq x y z
N ILE A 1 4.26 6.40 -5.32
CA ILE A 1 5.29 6.10 -4.31
C ILE A 1 6.68 5.99 -4.90
N LEU A 2 6.86 5.41 -6.11
CA LEU A 2 8.16 5.32 -6.79
C LEU A 2 8.81 6.69 -6.94
N ALA A 3 8.05 7.71 -7.32
CA ALA A 3 8.54 9.08 -7.45
C ALA A 3 9.01 9.68 -6.11
N LEU A 4 8.32 9.40 -5.02
CA LEU A 4 8.75 9.83 -3.69
C LEU A 4 10.02 9.11 -3.24
N GLU A 5 10.14 7.82 -3.53
CA GLU A 5 11.35 7.04 -3.25
C GLU A 5 12.53 7.50 -4.12
N TYR A 6 12.26 7.94 -5.36
CA TYR A 6 13.25 8.56 -6.24
C TYR A 6 13.76 9.87 -5.66
N LEU A 7 12.87 10.79 -5.29
CA LEU A 7 13.21 12.11 -4.72
C LEU A 7 14.07 12.04 -3.45
N ARG A 8 13.98 10.94 -2.69
CA ARG A 8 14.86 10.74 -1.53
C ARG A 8 16.31 10.47 -1.89
N LYS A 9 16.58 10.03 -3.11
CA LYS A 9 17.91 9.56 -3.55
C LYS A 9 18.55 10.49 -4.57
N HIS A 10 17.78 11.39 -5.16
CA HIS A 10 18.23 12.24 -6.25
C HIS A 10 17.99 13.71 -5.91
N SER A 11 18.87 14.58 -6.41
CA SER A 11 18.82 16.01 -6.17
C SER A 11 18.00 16.79 -7.21
N ASP A 12 17.71 16.17 -8.35
CA ASP A 12 16.88 16.75 -9.40
C ASP A 12 15.42 16.82 -8.92
N GLN A 13 14.90 18.01 -8.88
CA GLN A 13 13.58 18.32 -8.33
C GLN A 13 12.59 18.76 -9.40
N THR A 14 13.04 18.97 -10.65
CA THR A 14 12.25 19.51 -11.74
C THR A 14 12.21 18.58 -12.94
N ILE A 15 11.14 18.70 -13.74
CA ILE A 15 10.90 17.97 -14.97
C ILE A 15 10.62 18.96 -16.07
N GLU A 16 11.26 18.80 -17.22
CA GLU A 16 10.89 19.43 -18.48
C GLU A 16 9.83 18.56 -19.18
N VAL A 17 8.73 19.17 -19.59
CA VAL A 17 7.59 18.50 -20.19
C VAL A 17 7.91 18.08 -21.62
N SER A 18 7.79 16.79 -21.92
CA SER A 18 7.96 16.20 -23.25
C SER A 18 6.73 16.44 -24.17
N ASP A 19 6.90 16.14 -25.46
CA ASP A 19 5.78 16.08 -26.40
C ASP A 19 4.75 15.00 -26.00
N GLN A 20 5.24 13.86 -25.53
CA GLN A 20 4.37 12.74 -25.13
C GLN A 20 3.53 13.11 -23.90
N ALA A 21 4.12 13.74 -22.89
CA ALA A 21 3.37 14.22 -21.74
C ALA A 21 2.35 15.30 -22.11
N ALA A 22 2.77 16.32 -22.89
CA ALA A 22 1.90 17.42 -23.31
C ALA A 22 0.71 16.97 -24.17
N SER A 23 0.83 15.84 -24.90
CA SER A 23 -0.21 15.31 -25.79
C SER A 23 -1.22 14.38 -25.10
N GLN A 24 -1.10 14.18 -23.77
CA GLN A 24 -1.98 13.25 -23.06
C GLN A 24 -3.46 13.67 -23.12
N PRO A 25 -4.38 12.67 -23.20
CA PRO A 25 -5.80 12.95 -23.24
C PRO A 25 -6.31 13.53 -21.90
N LYS A 26 -7.49 14.14 -21.93
CA LYS A 26 -8.20 14.56 -20.70
C LYS A 26 -8.47 13.33 -19.79
N VAL A 27 -8.35 13.45 -18.47
CA VAL A 27 -8.12 14.64 -17.65
C VAL A 27 -6.61 14.97 -17.66
N HIS A 28 -6.25 16.22 -17.83
CA HIS A 28 -4.86 16.68 -17.86
C HIS A 28 -4.72 18.10 -17.25
N LEU A 29 -3.55 18.41 -16.73
CA LEU A 29 -3.19 19.74 -16.24
C LEU A 29 -3.15 20.75 -17.42
N GLY A 30 -2.83 20.26 -18.60
CA GLY A 30 -2.66 21.05 -19.83
C GLY A 30 -1.25 21.66 -19.90
N MET A 31 -0.26 20.89 -19.51
CA MET A 31 1.14 21.28 -19.65
C MET A 31 1.54 21.41 -21.11
N GLN A 32 2.47 22.33 -21.39
CA GLN A 32 3.01 22.54 -22.73
C GLN A 32 4.43 21.99 -22.82
N LYS A 33 4.83 21.51 -24.00
CA LYS A 33 6.20 21.07 -24.25
C LYS A 33 7.22 22.13 -23.84
N GLY A 34 8.27 21.72 -23.13
CA GLY A 34 9.35 22.57 -22.68
C GLY A 34 9.04 23.37 -21.42
N GLU A 35 7.80 23.34 -20.91
CA GLU A 35 7.53 23.87 -19.57
C GLU A 35 8.25 23.04 -18.52
N VAL A 36 8.66 23.66 -17.43
CA VAL A 36 9.35 23.00 -16.32
C VAL A 36 8.49 23.05 -15.08
N PHE A 37 8.35 21.93 -14.39
CA PHE A 37 7.60 21.80 -13.14
C PHE A 37 8.41 21.08 -12.06
N TYR A 38 8.14 21.40 -10.81
CA TYR A 38 8.66 20.60 -9.69
C TYR A 38 7.98 19.24 -9.64
N ILE A 39 8.75 18.17 -9.46
CA ILE A 39 8.23 16.78 -9.37
C ILE A 39 7.16 16.67 -8.28
N LYS A 40 7.40 17.26 -7.10
CA LYS A 40 6.44 17.22 -5.99
C LYS A 40 5.10 17.89 -6.36
N ASP A 41 5.12 18.95 -7.14
CA ASP A 41 3.90 19.63 -7.59
C ASP A 41 3.12 18.78 -8.62
N LEU A 42 3.83 18.10 -9.52
CA LEU A 42 3.18 17.12 -10.41
C LEU A 42 2.60 15.91 -9.65
N LEU A 43 3.18 15.51 -8.51
CA LEU A 43 2.57 14.50 -7.65
C LEU A 43 1.28 14.99 -7.00
N TYR A 44 1.18 16.25 -6.59
CA TYR A 44 -0.11 16.82 -6.16
C TYR A 44 -1.12 16.82 -7.32
N SER A 45 -0.72 17.25 -8.50
CA SER A 45 -1.54 17.25 -9.72
C SER A 45 -2.10 15.83 -10.01
N LEU A 46 -1.24 14.82 -10.00
CA LEU A 46 -1.61 13.42 -10.21
C LEU A 46 -2.55 12.89 -9.11
N MET A 47 -2.25 13.18 -7.85
CA MET A 47 -3.01 12.55 -6.75
C MET A 47 -4.33 13.24 -6.47
N LEU A 48 -4.44 14.55 -6.61
CA LEU A 48 -5.65 15.32 -6.35
C LEU A 48 -6.62 15.26 -7.54
N GLU A 49 -6.12 15.53 -8.75
CA GLU A 49 -6.94 15.71 -9.97
C GLU A 49 -6.84 14.53 -10.96
N SER A 50 -5.91 13.59 -10.77
CA SER A 50 -5.68 12.46 -11.68
C SER A 50 -5.20 12.88 -13.08
N HIS A 51 -4.37 13.92 -13.20
CA HIS A 51 -3.89 14.42 -14.46
C HIS A 51 -2.96 13.44 -15.18
N ASN A 52 -3.31 13.06 -16.41
CA ASN A 52 -2.60 12.09 -17.23
C ASN A 52 -1.21 12.57 -17.66
N ASP A 53 -1.11 13.83 -18.06
CA ASP A 53 0.15 14.48 -18.46
C ASP A 53 1.15 14.51 -17.30
N SER A 54 0.71 14.83 -16.08
CA SER A 54 1.56 14.78 -14.88
C SER A 54 2.09 13.37 -14.60
N ALA A 55 1.25 12.33 -14.80
CA ALA A 55 1.67 10.95 -14.62
C ALA A 55 2.74 10.53 -15.63
N VAL A 56 2.56 10.91 -16.90
CA VAL A 56 3.48 10.58 -18.00
C VAL A 56 4.80 11.35 -17.83
N ALA A 57 4.77 12.65 -17.55
CA ALA A 57 5.97 13.43 -17.32
C ALA A 57 6.84 12.86 -16.18
N VAL A 58 6.22 12.50 -15.05
CA VAL A 58 6.91 11.85 -13.93
C VAL A 58 7.47 10.48 -14.33
N ALA A 59 6.73 9.71 -15.12
CA ALA A 59 7.17 8.38 -15.56
C ALA A 59 8.38 8.45 -16.51
N GLU A 60 8.35 9.33 -17.50
CA GLU A 60 9.46 9.52 -18.44
C GLU A 60 10.73 10.00 -17.72
N HIS A 61 10.60 10.96 -16.83
CA HIS A 61 11.74 11.48 -16.08
C HIS A 61 12.43 10.43 -15.20
N ILE A 62 11.64 9.62 -14.49
CA ILE A 62 12.17 8.62 -13.54
C ILE A 62 12.49 7.30 -14.24
N GLY A 63 11.71 6.96 -15.25
CA GLY A 63 11.83 5.72 -16.00
C GLY A 63 12.89 5.78 -17.08
N GLY A 64 12.96 6.89 -17.78
CA GLY A 64 13.59 7.04 -19.08
C GLY A 64 12.55 6.95 -20.21
N SER A 65 11.55 6.12 -20.04
CA SER A 65 10.35 6.03 -20.87
C SER A 65 9.14 5.58 -20.05
N VAL A 66 7.95 5.63 -20.64
CA VAL A 66 6.71 5.11 -20.04
C VAL A 66 6.82 3.61 -19.82
N GLU A 67 7.36 2.87 -20.77
CA GLU A 67 7.53 1.42 -20.72
C GLU A 67 8.50 1.01 -19.61
N GLU A 68 9.67 1.64 -19.53
CA GLU A 68 10.64 1.38 -18.47
C GLU A 68 10.10 1.75 -17.08
N PHE A 69 9.27 2.79 -17.00
CA PHE A 69 8.59 3.10 -15.74
C PHE A 69 7.53 2.05 -15.38
N ALA A 70 6.77 1.55 -16.35
CA ALA A 70 5.82 0.45 -16.14
C ALA A 70 6.53 -0.82 -15.63
N GLU A 71 7.72 -1.14 -16.14
CA GLU A 71 8.55 -2.23 -15.61
C GLU A 71 8.96 -1.99 -14.14
N LYS A 72 9.33 -0.75 -13.80
CA LYS A 72 9.62 -0.36 -12.39
C LYS A 72 8.39 -0.52 -11.51
N MET A 73 7.18 -0.15 -12.01
CA MET A 73 5.92 -0.35 -11.30
C MET A 73 5.64 -1.84 -11.05
N ASN A 74 5.77 -2.69 -12.06
CA ASN A 74 5.57 -4.13 -11.97
C ASN A 74 6.57 -4.80 -11.03
N ARG A 75 7.86 -4.39 -11.09
CA ARG A 75 8.89 -4.87 -10.18
C ARG A 75 8.58 -4.50 -8.73
N LYS A 76 8.24 -3.24 -8.45
CA LYS A 76 7.85 -2.79 -7.11
C LYS A 76 6.63 -3.54 -6.60
N ALA A 77 5.64 -3.77 -7.44
CA ALA A 77 4.45 -4.53 -7.08
C ALA A 77 4.80 -5.97 -6.64
N ARG A 78 5.69 -6.66 -7.37
CA ARG A 78 6.19 -7.98 -6.98
C ARG A 78 6.98 -7.94 -5.65
N GLU A 79 7.84 -6.94 -5.46
CA GLU A 79 8.62 -6.76 -4.22
C GLU A 79 7.73 -6.62 -2.98
N ILE A 80 6.58 -5.98 -3.11
CA ILE A 80 5.61 -5.83 -2.00
C ILE A 80 4.57 -6.95 -1.93
N GLY A 81 4.77 -8.03 -2.70
CA GLY A 81 3.98 -9.26 -2.63
C GLY A 81 2.69 -9.28 -3.46
N CYS A 82 2.55 -8.38 -4.45
CA CYS A 82 1.47 -8.47 -5.44
C CYS A 82 1.67 -9.67 -6.38
N LYS A 83 0.57 -10.33 -6.77
CA LYS A 83 0.61 -11.55 -7.58
C LYS A 83 -0.13 -11.41 -8.92
N ASN A 84 -1.14 -10.55 -8.97
CA ASN A 84 -2.05 -10.41 -10.12
C ASN A 84 -2.10 -8.94 -10.56
N VAL A 85 -0.98 -8.45 -11.05
CA VAL A 85 -0.84 -7.09 -11.59
C VAL A 85 -0.14 -7.14 -12.94
N CYS A 86 -0.58 -6.29 -13.85
CA CYS A 86 0.07 -5.96 -15.10
C CYS A 86 -0.06 -4.45 -15.32
N PHE A 87 0.97 -3.69 -14.99
CA PHE A 87 0.99 -2.25 -15.22
C PHE A 87 1.67 -1.96 -16.57
N VAL A 88 0.94 -1.28 -17.46
CA VAL A 88 1.40 -0.91 -18.81
C VAL A 88 1.59 0.61 -18.91
N THR A 89 0.78 1.38 -18.17
CA THR A 89 0.83 2.84 -18.21
C THR A 89 0.89 3.44 -16.79
N PRO A 90 1.51 4.63 -16.61
CA PRO A 90 1.58 5.30 -15.31
C PRO A 90 0.27 5.96 -14.89
N ASN A 91 -0.63 6.25 -15.83
CA ASN A 91 -1.91 6.92 -15.63
C ASN A 91 -3.11 5.97 -15.51
N GLY A 92 -2.93 4.67 -15.76
CA GLY A 92 -3.97 3.65 -15.59
C GLY A 92 -5.03 3.61 -16.69
N LEU A 93 -4.73 4.15 -17.86
CA LEU A 93 -5.63 4.05 -19.01
C LEU A 93 -5.71 2.63 -19.57
N ASP A 94 -6.83 2.30 -20.24
CA ASP A 94 -7.09 1.01 -20.88
C ASP A 94 -6.17 0.79 -22.09
N VAL A 95 -4.99 0.23 -21.86
CA VAL A 95 -3.97 -0.06 -22.88
C VAL A 95 -3.44 -1.48 -22.64
N ALA A 96 -3.04 -2.16 -23.72
CA ALA A 96 -2.29 -3.40 -23.66
C ALA A 96 -0.82 -3.16 -24.05
N ASP A 97 0.07 -3.99 -23.55
CA ASP A 97 1.47 -4.04 -23.96
C ASP A 97 1.63 -4.70 -25.36
N ALA A 98 2.87 -4.81 -25.83
CA ALA A 98 3.17 -5.42 -27.13
C ALA A 98 2.80 -6.91 -27.22
N ASP A 99 2.72 -7.59 -26.08
CA ASP A 99 2.34 -9.00 -25.96
C ASP A 99 0.82 -9.19 -25.81
N GLY A 100 0.05 -8.10 -25.75
CA GLY A 100 -1.41 -8.10 -25.61
C GLY A 100 -1.89 -8.21 -24.15
N ASN A 101 -1.01 -8.07 -23.16
CA ASN A 101 -1.41 -8.05 -21.75
C ASN A 101 -2.06 -6.70 -21.42
N GLU A 102 -3.28 -6.74 -20.88
CA GLU A 102 -4.02 -5.53 -20.51
C GLU A 102 -3.55 -4.95 -19.16
N HIS A 103 -3.56 -3.61 -19.06
CA HIS A 103 -3.34 -2.91 -17.79
C HIS A 103 -4.36 -3.36 -16.74
N SER A 104 -3.92 -4.05 -15.70
CA SER A 104 -4.84 -4.68 -14.75
C SER A 104 -4.22 -4.89 -13.37
N ALA A 105 -5.09 -5.03 -12.37
CA ALA A 105 -4.71 -5.45 -11.02
C ALA A 105 -5.89 -6.10 -10.30
N SER A 106 -5.61 -7.00 -9.35
CA SER A 106 -6.64 -7.50 -8.44
C SER A 106 -6.94 -6.50 -7.31
N ALA A 107 -8.14 -6.57 -6.73
CA ALA A 107 -8.50 -5.76 -5.57
C ALA A 107 -7.54 -6.01 -4.38
N ALA A 108 -7.15 -7.28 -4.15
CA ALA A 108 -6.20 -7.63 -3.10
C ALA A 108 -4.83 -6.97 -3.32
N ASP A 109 -4.36 -6.90 -4.55
CA ASP A 109 -3.07 -6.28 -4.86
C ASP A 109 -3.14 -4.75 -4.77
N MET A 110 -4.24 -4.14 -5.19
CA MET A 110 -4.46 -2.70 -4.98
C MET A 110 -4.50 -2.33 -3.49
N ALA A 111 -5.12 -3.18 -2.65
CA ALA A 111 -5.09 -2.99 -1.20
C ALA A 111 -3.67 -3.14 -0.63
N ARG A 112 -2.85 -4.11 -1.12
CA ARG A 112 -1.43 -4.24 -0.75
C ARG A 112 -0.60 -3.01 -1.12
N ILE A 113 -0.79 -2.48 -2.35
CA ILE A 113 -0.12 -1.27 -2.79
C ILE A 113 -0.49 -0.10 -1.87
N MET A 114 -1.77 0.08 -1.55
CA MET A 114 -2.21 1.14 -0.63
C MET A 114 -1.60 0.93 0.77
N ARG A 115 -1.54 -0.29 1.29
CA ARG A 115 -0.90 -0.61 2.56
C ARG A 115 0.57 -0.21 2.58
N TYR A 116 1.29 -0.56 1.51
CA TYR A 116 2.69 -0.16 1.38
C TYR A 116 2.83 1.36 1.36
N CYS A 117 2.06 2.05 0.53
CA CYS A 117 2.13 3.50 0.38
C CYS A 117 1.80 4.25 1.68
N ALA A 118 0.77 3.80 2.41
CA ALA A 118 0.26 4.53 3.58
C ALA A 118 0.95 4.16 4.90
N PHE A 119 1.56 2.96 5.01
CA PHE A 119 2.03 2.47 6.31
C PHE A 119 3.45 1.87 6.31
N GLN A 120 3.99 1.44 5.16
CA GLN A 120 5.23 0.66 5.13
C GLN A 120 6.38 1.35 4.38
N SER A 121 6.06 2.16 3.36
CA SER A 121 7.08 2.87 2.61
C SER A 121 7.85 3.85 3.49
N PRO A 122 9.17 4.00 3.30
CA PRO A 122 9.93 5.06 3.94
C PRO A 122 9.48 6.48 3.54
N CYS A 123 8.57 6.61 2.56
CA CYS A 123 7.96 7.87 2.13
C CYS A 123 6.47 7.97 2.51
N HIS A 124 5.97 7.13 3.43
CA HIS A 124 4.54 7.07 3.76
C HIS A 124 4.00 8.40 4.29
N GLU A 125 4.76 9.13 5.09
CA GLU A 125 4.34 10.44 5.61
C GLU A 125 4.11 11.46 4.49
N THR A 126 5.07 11.58 3.55
CA THR A 126 4.92 12.47 2.39
C THR A 126 3.78 12.02 1.46
N PHE A 127 3.59 10.70 1.30
CA PHE A 127 2.45 10.18 0.56
C PHE A 127 1.13 10.60 1.20
N LEU A 128 1.00 10.48 2.53
CA LEU A 128 -0.19 10.91 3.27
C LEU A 128 -0.37 12.44 3.24
N GLU A 129 0.70 13.22 3.35
CA GLU A 129 0.66 14.67 3.20
C GLU A 129 0.00 15.05 1.86
N ILE A 130 0.50 14.50 0.75
CA ILE A 130 0.00 14.81 -0.60
C ILE A 130 -1.47 14.37 -0.73
N THR A 131 -1.78 13.14 -0.39
CA THR A 131 -3.10 12.56 -0.64
C THR A 131 -4.20 13.10 0.26
N ARG A 132 -3.84 13.68 1.42
CA ARG A 132 -4.77 14.34 2.37
C ARG A 132 -4.96 15.82 2.11
N THR A 133 -4.13 16.43 1.28
CA THR A 133 -4.27 17.84 0.93
C THR A 133 -5.60 18.09 0.24
N ALA A 134 -6.40 18.99 0.80
CA ALA A 134 -7.73 19.29 0.28
C ALA A 134 -7.66 20.07 -1.04
N SER A 135 -6.75 21.06 -1.12
CA SER A 135 -6.49 21.83 -2.33
C SER A 135 -5.08 22.42 -2.28
N ARG A 136 -4.54 22.70 -3.46
CA ARG A 136 -3.22 23.33 -3.60
C ARG A 136 -3.16 24.11 -4.91
N THR A 137 -2.54 25.27 -4.89
CA THR A 137 -2.12 25.95 -6.13
C THR A 137 -0.66 25.58 -6.41
N ILE A 138 -0.40 25.13 -7.62
CA ILE A 138 0.95 24.89 -8.14
C ILE A 138 1.27 25.85 -9.28
N GLN A 139 2.53 25.99 -9.62
CA GLN A 139 2.99 26.83 -10.72
C GLN A 139 4.02 26.07 -11.56
N ASP A 140 4.17 26.48 -12.83
CA ASP A 140 5.37 26.16 -13.57
C ASP A 140 6.58 26.82 -12.90
N GLU A 141 7.78 26.30 -13.14
CA GLU A 141 9.01 26.80 -12.48
C GLU A 141 9.25 28.30 -12.75
N SER A 142 8.84 28.77 -13.92
CA SER A 142 8.95 30.19 -14.29
C SER A 142 7.96 31.12 -13.57
N GLY A 143 6.91 30.55 -12.92
CA GLY A 143 5.83 31.29 -12.28
C GLY A 143 4.83 31.94 -13.23
N ASN A 144 4.93 31.67 -14.53
CA ASN A 144 4.05 32.27 -15.55
C ASN A 144 2.64 31.67 -15.57
N ARG A 145 2.49 30.44 -15.16
CA ARG A 145 1.21 29.72 -15.13
C ARG A 145 0.93 29.15 -13.74
N SER A 146 -0.29 29.33 -13.28
CA SER A 146 -0.76 28.80 -12.00
C SER A 146 -1.94 27.88 -12.20
N PHE A 147 -2.00 26.80 -11.42
CA PHE A 147 -3.03 25.77 -11.52
C PHE A 147 -3.58 25.48 -10.13
N TYR A 148 -4.89 25.64 -9.96
CA TYR A 148 -5.59 25.25 -8.75
C TYR A 148 -5.98 23.78 -8.82
N LEU A 149 -5.60 23.02 -7.80
CA LEU A 149 -5.88 21.59 -7.66
C LEU A 149 -6.83 21.36 -6.49
N ALA A 150 -7.87 20.55 -6.67
CA ALA A 150 -8.80 20.15 -5.63
C ALA A 150 -8.84 18.63 -5.48
N ASN A 151 -8.91 18.14 -4.26
CA ASN A 151 -8.93 16.71 -4.00
C ASN A 151 -10.31 16.11 -4.26
N HIS A 152 -10.41 15.16 -5.16
CA HIS A 152 -11.67 14.47 -5.50
C HIS A 152 -12.05 13.33 -4.55
N ASN A 153 -11.28 13.08 -3.49
CA ASN A 153 -11.63 12.10 -2.47
C ASN A 153 -12.63 12.68 -1.46
N ALA A 154 -13.92 12.53 -1.76
CA ALA A 154 -14.99 13.06 -0.91
C ALA A 154 -14.98 12.49 0.53
N LEU A 155 -14.44 11.29 0.75
CA LEU A 155 -14.45 10.67 2.07
C LEU A 155 -13.44 11.28 3.04
N LEU A 156 -12.42 12.00 2.59
CA LEU A 156 -11.48 12.69 3.47
C LEU A 156 -12.15 13.73 4.39
N SER A 157 -13.24 14.34 3.94
CA SER A 157 -14.03 15.29 4.74
C SER A 157 -15.24 14.68 5.42
N GLN A 158 -15.63 13.45 5.06
CA GLN A 158 -16.86 12.80 5.52
C GLN A 158 -16.63 11.67 6.52
N CYS A 159 -15.45 11.05 6.52
CA CYS A 159 -15.10 9.90 7.35
C CYS A 159 -13.74 10.16 8.01
N ALA A 160 -13.75 10.35 9.32
CA ALA A 160 -12.54 10.68 10.09
C ALA A 160 -11.49 9.55 10.05
N GLU A 161 -11.95 8.31 9.84
CA GLU A 161 -11.13 7.11 9.75
C GLU A 161 -10.30 7.04 8.46
N VAL A 162 -10.74 7.74 7.39
CA VAL A 162 -10.05 7.72 6.09
C VAL A 162 -8.78 8.57 6.14
N LEU A 163 -7.62 7.90 6.08
CA LEU A 163 -6.32 8.56 6.04
C LEU A 163 -5.94 9.01 4.64
N SER A 164 -6.27 8.22 3.64
CA SER A 164 -5.84 8.43 2.26
C SER A 164 -6.74 7.65 1.32
N GLY A 165 -6.76 8.02 0.06
CA GLY A 165 -7.42 7.25 -0.97
C GLY A 165 -7.21 7.83 -2.36
N LYS A 166 -7.50 7.01 -3.37
CA LYS A 166 -7.43 7.38 -4.77
C LYS A 166 -8.61 6.81 -5.52
N THR A 167 -9.30 7.67 -6.27
CA THR A 167 -10.36 7.29 -7.21
C THR A 167 -9.77 6.95 -8.57
N GLY A 168 -10.46 6.08 -9.31
CA GLY A 168 -10.18 5.80 -10.70
C GLY A 168 -11.46 5.54 -11.49
N PHE A 169 -11.40 5.75 -12.79
CA PHE A 169 -12.45 5.36 -13.73
C PHE A 169 -11.86 5.15 -15.12
N THR A 170 -12.18 4.01 -15.71
CA THR A 170 -12.04 3.77 -17.14
C THR A 170 -13.30 3.08 -17.67
N GLY A 171 -13.46 3.02 -18.98
CA GLY A 171 -14.60 2.33 -19.60
C GLY A 171 -14.65 0.85 -19.22
N LYS A 172 -13.51 0.18 -19.16
CA LYS A 172 -13.39 -1.24 -18.79
C LYS A 172 -13.51 -1.47 -17.30
N ALA A 173 -12.80 -0.68 -16.49
CA ALA A 173 -12.71 -0.89 -15.04
C ALA A 173 -13.93 -0.40 -14.25
N GLY A 174 -14.73 0.53 -14.78
CA GLY A 174 -15.79 1.20 -14.02
C GLY A 174 -15.24 2.14 -12.95
N TYR A 175 -16.08 2.53 -12.02
CA TYR A 175 -15.67 3.36 -10.89
C TYR A 175 -14.91 2.53 -9.85
N CYS A 176 -13.69 2.94 -9.55
CA CYS A 176 -12.80 2.31 -8.60
C CYS A 176 -12.41 3.26 -7.47
N TYR A 177 -12.09 2.70 -6.31
CA TYR A 177 -11.57 3.45 -5.18
C TYR A 177 -10.69 2.56 -4.31
N VAL A 178 -9.54 3.07 -3.90
CA VAL A 178 -8.68 2.42 -2.93
C VAL A 178 -8.40 3.37 -1.78
N ALA A 179 -8.43 2.88 -0.53
CA ALA A 179 -8.26 3.71 0.65
C ALA A 179 -7.43 3.03 1.75
N ALA A 180 -6.81 3.86 2.57
CA ALA A 180 -6.23 3.51 3.86
C ALA A 180 -7.08 4.11 4.99
N LEU A 181 -7.39 3.30 5.99
CA LEU A 181 -8.22 3.63 7.14
C LEU A 181 -7.43 3.44 8.42
N LYS A 182 -7.69 4.29 9.42
CA LYS A 182 -7.13 4.11 10.76
C LYS A 182 -8.05 4.70 11.82
N LYS A 183 -8.31 3.89 12.87
CA LYS A 183 -9.09 4.30 14.05
C LYS A 183 -8.68 3.45 15.25
N GLU A 184 -8.48 4.07 16.41
CA GLU A 184 -8.22 3.39 17.69
C GLU A 184 -7.13 2.31 17.60
N GLY A 185 -6.04 2.62 16.91
CA GLY A 185 -4.92 1.68 16.71
C GLY A 185 -5.14 0.63 15.63
N LYS A 186 -6.37 0.40 15.16
CA LYS A 186 -6.67 -0.50 14.04
C LYS A 186 -6.39 0.21 12.72
N ALA A 187 -5.79 -0.50 11.77
CA ALA A 187 -5.51 0.03 10.42
C ALA A 187 -5.94 -0.98 9.36
N PHE A 188 -6.63 -0.50 8.33
CA PHE A 188 -7.11 -1.31 7.22
C PHE A 188 -6.80 -0.65 5.89
N THR A 189 -6.75 -1.46 4.84
CA THR A 189 -6.76 -0.99 3.46
C THR A 189 -7.89 -1.65 2.70
N VAL A 190 -8.60 -0.86 1.92
CA VAL A 190 -9.77 -1.30 1.16
C VAL A 190 -9.56 -0.98 -0.30
N ALA A 191 -9.89 -1.91 -1.18
CA ALA A 191 -9.93 -1.68 -2.62
C ALA A 191 -11.27 -2.11 -3.20
N LEU A 192 -11.90 -1.19 -3.88
CA LEU A 192 -13.16 -1.35 -4.59
C LEU A 192 -12.89 -1.19 -6.09
N LEU A 193 -13.17 -2.22 -6.87
CA LEU A 193 -13.04 -2.20 -8.33
C LEU A 193 -14.41 -2.46 -8.95
N GLY A 194 -14.71 -1.78 -10.05
CA GLY A 194 -15.97 -1.98 -10.79
C GLY A 194 -17.23 -1.58 -9.98
N CYS A 195 -17.17 -0.55 -9.15
CA CYS A 195 -18.32 -0.09 -8.34
C CYS A 195 -19.32 0.72 -9.17
N GLY A 196 -19.76 0.17 -10.29
CA GLY A 196 -20.72 0.78 -11.21
C GLY A 196 -20.06 1.56 -12.35
N TRP A 197 -20.91 1.95 -13.29
CA TRP A 197 -20.59 2.76 -14.45
C TRP A 197 -21.54 3.97 -14.50
N PRO A 198 -21.33 4.95 -15.38
CA PRO A 198 -22.25 6.08 -15.49
C PRO A 198 -23.73 5.63 -15.63
N PRO A 199 -24.64 6.24 -14.88
CA PRO A 199 -24.49 7.43 -14.03
C PRO A 199 -24.12 7.16 -12.57
N HIS A 200 -23.76 5.96 -12.16
CA HIS A 200 -23.65 5.48 -10.77
C HIS A 200 -22.32 5.80 -10.07
N LYS A 201 -21.77 6.99 -10.28
CA LYS A 201 -20.46 7.42 -9.75
C LYS A 201 -20.33 7.45 -8.20
N THR A 202 -21.45 7.38 -7.49
CA THR A 202 -21.49 7.48 -6.01
C THR A 202 -21.50 6.13 -5.30
N TYR A 203 -21.70 5.01 -6.00
CA TYR A 203 -21.79 3.68 -5.40
C TYR A 203 -20.53 3.32 -4.60
N LYS A 204 -19.33 3.65 -5.13
CA LYS A 204 -18.07 3.44 -4.41
C LYS A 204 -18.03 4.09 -3.01
N TRP A 205 -18.70 5.23 -2.82
CA TRP A 205 -18.77 5.90 -1.51
C TRP A 205 -19.70 5.18 -0.53
N ALA A 206 -20.81 4.64 -1.02
CA ALA A 206 -21.75 3.87 -0.21
C ALA A 206 -21.12 2.52 0.19
N ASP A 207 -20.48 1.85 -0.75
CA ASP A 207 -19.83 0.55 -0.50
C ASP A 207 -18.63 0.71 0.42
N MET A 208 -17.85 1.79 0.26
CA MET A 208 -16.73 2.09 1.15
C MET A 208 -17.17 2.26 2.59
N ARG A 209 -18.27 3.00 2.85
CA ARG A 209 -18.80 3.16 4.22
C ARG A 209 -19.25 1.85 4.86
N LYS A 210 -19.83 0.92 4.07
CA LYS A 210 -20.18 -0.41 4.56
C LYS A 210 -18.95 -1.22 4.96
N LEU A 211 -17.91 -1.17 4.14
CA LEU A 211 -16.65 -1.89 4.42
C LEU A 211 -15.90 -1.28 5.59
N ASP A 212 -15.91 0.05 5.73
CA ASP A 212 -15.36 0.78 6.86
C ASP A 212 -16.03 0.32 8.17
N GLN A 213 -17.35 0.42 8.22
CA GLN A 213 -18.15 -0.05 9.36
C GLN A 213 -17.88 -1.53 9.66
N TYR A 214 -17.94 -2.41 8.66
CA TYR A 214 -17.65 -3.82 8.82
C TYR A 214 -16.26 -4.08 9.41
N ALA A 215 -15.23 -3.39 8.91
CA ALA A 215 -13.87 -3.60 9.37
C ALA A 215 -13.71 -3.23 10.86
N PHE A 216 -14.19 -2.07 11.28
CA PHE A 216 -14.02 -1.60 12.66
C PHE A 216 -14.94 -2.30 13.66
N ASP A 217 -16.13 -2.72 13.25
CA ASP A 217 -17.08 -3.44 14.11
C ASP A 217 -16.69 -4.91 14.29
N THR A 218 -16.06 -5.52 13.28
CA THR A 218 -15.86 -6.97 13.24
C THR A 218 -14.48 -7.40 13.74
N TYR A 219 -13.42 -6.63 13.43
CA TYR A 219 -12.06 -6.98 13.80
C TYR A 219 -11.65 -6.35 15.13
N ASN A 220 -11.11 -7.18 16.03
CA ASN A 220 -10.60 -6.75 17.32
C ASN A 220 -9.18 -7.27 17.57
N TRP A 221 -8.48 -6.64 18.50
CA TRP A 221 -7.17 -7.08 18.92
C TRP A 221 -7.30 -8.28 19.86
N TYR A 222 -6.61 -9.37 19.55
CA TYR A 222 -6.49 -10.54 20.38
C TYR A 222 -5.02 -10.82 20.65
N ASP A 223 -4.68 -11.15 21.91
CA ASP A 223 -3.37 -11.74 22.23
C ASP A 223 -3.41 -13.21 21.77
N ILE A 224 -2.53 -13.53 20.82
CA ILE A 224 -2.57 -14.82 20.12
C ILE A 224 -1.76 -15.92 20.81
N PHE A 225 -0.86 -15.57 21.77
CA PHE A 225 -0.06 -16.56 22.46
C PHE A 225 -0.71 -17.03 23.75
N ASP A 226 -0.89 -18.33 23.87
CA ASP A 226 -1.23 -19.01 25.12
C ASP A 226 0.02 -19.08 25.99
N ARG A 227 0.07 -18.22 27.03
CA ARG A 227 1.21 -18.12 27.96
C ARG A 227 1.28 -19.32 28.91
N GLU A 228 0.19 -20.03 29.08
CA GLU A 228 0.09 -21.23 29.94
C GLU A 228 0.31 -22.52 29.14
N LYS A 229 0.75 -22.38 27.86
CA LYS A 229 1.03 -23.53 27.01
C LYS A 229 2.05 -24.46 27.65
N THR A 230 1.66 -25.68 27.89
CA THR A 230 2.53 -26.75 28.36
C THR A 230 3.04 -27.58 27.20
N PHE A 231 4.27 -28.02 27.32
CA PHE A 231 4.92 -28.92 26.38
C PHE A 231 5.19 -30.28 27.04
N PRO A 232 5.20 -31.38 26.29
CA PRO A 232 5.70 -32.65 26.82
C PRO A 232 7.18 -32.53 27.18
N GLU A 233 7.60 -33.29 28.16
CA GLU A 233 9.04 -33.38 28.49
C GLU A 233 9.81 -33.97 27.29
N VAL A 234 11.00 -33.44 27.07
CA VAL A 234 11.93 -33.88 26.02
C VAL A 234 13.01 -34.76 26.62
N GLU A 235 13.30 -35.89 25.97
CA GLU A 235 14.38 -36.81 26.38
C GLU A 235 15.74 -36.14 26.27
N VAL A 236 16.62 -36.36 27.29
CA VAL A 236 18.01 -35.85 27.30
C VAL A 236 18.96 -37.03 27.31
N ARG A 237 19.58 -37.34 26.19
CA ARG A 237 20.60 -38.38 26.10
C ARG A 237 21.85 -37.98 26.89
N ARG A 238 22.43 -38.95 27.61
CA ARG A 238 23.62 -38.77 28.41
C ARG A 238 23.49 -37.69 29.48
N GLY A 239 22.26 -37.26 29.79
CA GLY A 239 21.97 -36.32 30.87
C GLY A 239 21.91 -37.03 32.25
N VAL A 240 22.17 -36.29 33.31
CA VAL A 240 21.97 -36.78 34.68
C VAL A 240 20.50 -37.03 34.98
N LYS A 241 19.63 -36.19 34.44
CA LYS A 241 18.18 -36.41 34.35
C LYS A 241 17.83 -36.85 32.94
N GLY A 242 17.01 -37.88 32.81
CA GLY A 242 16.64 -38.45 31.51
C GLY A 242 15.72 -37.56 30.69
N THR A 243 15.09 -36.55 31.29
CA THR A 243 14.17 -35.63 30.60
C THR A 243 14.35 -34.19 31.09
N THR A 244 13.86 -33.23 30.30
CA THR A 244 13.76 -31.82 30.67
C THR A 244 12.43 -31.23 30.21
N ALA A 245 11.92 -30.27 30.99
CA ALA A 245 10.73 -29.53 30.62
C ALA A 245 11.07 -28.41 29.62
N LEU A 246 10.19 -28.15 28.68
CA LEU A 246 10.23 -27.00 27.81
C LEU A 246 9.24 -25.93 28.29
N THR A 247 9.64 -24.68 28.20
CA THR A 247 8.78 -23.52 28.46
C THR A 247 8.84 -22.53 27.31
N LEU A 248 7.73 -21.85 27.07
CA LEU A 248 7.70 -20.78 26.09
C LEU A 248 8.41 -19.55 26.66
N ASN A 249 9.56 -19.20 26.08
CA ASN A 249 10.29 -18.00 26.48
C ASN A 249 9.72 -16.78 25.74
N LEU A 250 8.84 -16.03 26.39
CA LEU A 250 8.35 -14.76 25.88
C LEU A 250 9.25 -13.62 26.39
N PRO A 251 9.68 -12.69 25.54
CA PRO A 251 10.71 -11.68 25.85
C PRO A 251 10.43 -10.79 27.07
N SER A 252 9.18 -10.68 27.48
CA SER A 252 8.78 -10.14 28.79
C SER A 252 7.33 -10.55 29.10
N GLU A 253 6.97 -10.60 30.40
CA GLU A 253 5.58 -10.82 30.86
C GLU A 253 4.61 -9.74 30.34
N LYS A 254 5.13 -8.58 29.93
CA LYS A 254 4.35 -7.44 29.42
C LYS A 254 4.23 -7.41 27.90
N GLN A 255 4.96 -8.26 27.18
CA GLN A 255 4.90 -8.29 25.75
C GLN A 255 3.70 -9.09 25.27
N THR A 256 2.74 -8.41 24.63
CA THR A 256 1.57 -9.02 24.00
C THR A 256 1.84 -9.17 22.51
N PHE A 257 1.43 -10.30 21.95
CA PHE A 257 1.46 -10.55 20.51
C PHE A 257 0.06 -10.36 19.96
N LEU A 258 -0.28 -9.11 19.70
CA LEU A 258 -1.61 -8.74 19.25
C LEU A 258 -1.79 -8.95 17.75
N MET A 259 -2.88 -9.59 17.37
CA MET A 259 -3.33 -9.73 15.99
C MET A 259 -4.77 -9.23 15.86
N LEU A 260 -5.06 -8.53 14.76
CA LEU A 260 -6.42 -8.14 14.39
C LEU A 260 -7.14 -9.34 13.77
N LEU A 261 -8.14 -9.83 14.47
CA LEU A 261 -8.92 -11.00 14.07
C LEU A 261 -10.41 -10.73 14.22
N ARG A 262 -11.22 -11.44 13.45
CA ARG A 262 -12.64 -11.60 13.75
C ARG A 262 -12.81 -12.59 14.91
N ALA A 263 -13.96 -12.54 15.56
CA ALA A 263 -14.24 -13.41 16.70
C ALA A 263 -14.25 -14.91 16.35
N ASP A 264 -14.50 -15.25 15.08
CA ASP A 264 -14.53 -16.63 14.56
C ASP A 264 -13.18 -17.08 13.97
N GLU A 265 -12.19 -16.20 13.86
CA GLU A 265 -10.85 -16.52 13.38
C GLU A 265 -9.96 -16.99 14.54
N LYS A 266 -9.14 -17.99 14.25
CA LYS A 266 -8.11 -18.48 15.17
C LYS A 266 -6.77 -18.51 14.45
N PRO A 267 -5.69 -17.99 15.06
CA PRO A 267 -4.36 -18.12 14.50
C PRO A 267 -3.91 -19.60 14.55
N ASP A 268 -3.20 -20.04 13.52
CA ASP A 268 -2.52 -21.32 13.52
C ASP A 268 -1.09 -21.10 14.04
N ILE A 269 -0.86 -21.45 15.31
CA ILE A 269 0.45 -21.31 15.93
C ILE A 269 1.15 -22.67 15.88
N ARG A 270 2.28 -22.68 15.21
CA ARG A 270 3.13 -23.87 15.07
C ARG A 270 4.29 -23.79 16.04
N TYR A 271 4.52 -24.90 16.73
CA TYR A 271 5.64 -25.05 17.67
C TYR A 271 6.59 -26.09 17.09
N GLU A 272 7.82 -25.67 16.82
CA GLU A 272 8.89 -26.53 16.32
C GLU A 272 9.94 -26.68 17.42
N TYR A 273 10.10 -27.93 17.93
CA TYR A 273 11.10 -28.26 18.94
C TYR A 273 11.53 -29.74 18.74
N PRO A 274 12.75 -30.09 19.18
CA PRO A 274 13.26 -31.46 19.03
C PRO A 274 12.53 -32.40 19.99
N THR A 275 12.41 -33.65 19.60
CA THR A 275 11.90 -34.72 20.45
C THR A 275 12.94 -35.26 21.43
N GLU A 276 14.23 -34.94 21.20
CA GLU A 276 15.37 -35.40 21.95
C GLU A 276 16.49 -34.36 21.96
N LEU A 277 17.20 -34.22 23.06
CA LEU A 277 18.36 -33.35 23.24
C LEU A 277 19.60 -34.16 23.67
N GLU A 278 20.79 -33.68 23.39
CA GLU A 278 22.07 -34.24 23.84
C GLU A 278 22.62 -33.37 25.01
N ALA A 279 23.05 -34.00 26.10
CA ALA A 279 23.68 -33.31 27.20
C ALA A 279 25.06 -32.71 26.76
N PRO A 280 25.49 -31.56 27.34
CA PRO A 280 24.83 -30.80 28.39
C PRO A 280 23.70 -29.91 27.91
N VAL A 281 22.60 -29.84 28.64
CA VAL A 281 21.48 -28.93 28.41
C VAL A 281 21.44 -27.92 29.55
N HIS A 282 21.30 -26.64 29.24
CA HIS A 282 21.32 -25.55 30.18
C HIS A 282 19.96 -24.90 30.32
N GLU A 283 19.65 -24.41 31.53
CA GLU A 283 18.44 -23.60 31.73
C GLU A 283 18.48 -22.34 30.88
N GLY A 284 17.37 -22.03 30.21
CA GLY A 284 17.25 -20.90 29.28
C GLY A 284 17.88 -21.15 27.90
N GLN A 285 18.36 -22.37 27.62
CA GLN A 285 18.81 -22.74 26.28
C GLN A 285 17.64 -22.74 25.30
N GLU A 286 17.76 -21.98 24.22
CA GLU A 286 16.79 -21.99 23.13
C GLU A 286 16.93 -23.29 22.34
N VAL A 287 15.84 -24.05 22.24
CA VAL A 287 15.82 -25.38 21.58
C VAL A 287 14.73 -25.50 20.52
N GLY A 288 13.94 -24.45 20.34
CA GLY A 288 12.85 -24.45 19.36
C GLY A 288 12.25 -23.08 19.15
N GLN A 289 11.21 -23.01 18.34
CA GLN A 289 10.54 -21.75 18.01
C GLN A 289 9.03 -21.95 17.89
N ALA A 290 8.29 -20.84 18.09
CA ALA A 290 6.87 -20.71 17.78
C ALA A 290 6.71 -19.75 16.59
N SER A 291 5.89 -20.11 15.59
CA SER A 291 5.65 -19.32 14.37
C SER A 291 4.16 -19.26 14.00
#